data_b4a28830c3c8c7c27eb87d9b3d45d353
#
_entry.id   b4a28830c3c8c7c27eb87d9b3d45d353
#
_cell.length_a   1.000
_cell.length_b   1.000
_cell.length_c   1.000
_cell.angle_alpha   90.00
_cell.angle_beta   90.00
_cell.angle_gamma   90.00
#
_symmetry.space_group_name_H-M   'P 1'
#
loop_
_entity.id
_entity.type
_entity.pdbx_description
1 polymer ?
#
loop_
_entity_poly.entity_id
_entity_poly.type
_entity_poly.pdbx_seq_one_letter_code
_entity_poly.pdbx_strand_id
1 'polypeptide(L)'
;MCSSDLAPCGVRSLSRWHRDHPYEMDAGGQHFSVGYLPADSDSGMFGGNSNWRGPVWTPVNLLIVRALLQFHLYYGDDWKIECPTGSGRLMNLFEVAREIGARVASPFLRDAAGRRAVYGGAEKFQTDPHWRDLILFYEYFHGDNGAGIGASHQTGWSGTVAKLIQLFAYLTPEAALRAHDMRPMMSTYGA
;
A
#
# COMPACT_ATOMS: atom_id res chain seq x y z
N MET A 1 -10.25 8.05 -2.16
CA MET A 1 -8.87 8.14 -2.69
C MET A 1 -8.94 8.35 -4.19
N CYS A 2 -8.28 9.36 -4.73
CA CYS A 2 -8.24 9.57 -6.17
C CYS A 2 -7.11 8.72 -6.82
N SER A 3 -7.08 8.68 -8.16
CA SER A 3 -6.05 7.93 -8.90
C SER A 3 -4.63 8.45 -8.65
N SER A 4 -4.46 9.71 -8.26
CA SER A 4 -3.18 10.30 -7.88
C SER A 4 -2.65 9.79 -6.52
N ASP A 5 -3.53 9.30 -5.64
CA ASP A 5 -3.14 8.73 -4.33
C ASP A 5 -2.81 7.24 -4.44
N LEU A 6 -3.50 6.51 -5.35
CA LEU A 6 -3.30 5.09 -5.57
C LEU A 6 -2.22 4.82 -6.60
N ALA A 7 -1.10 4.27 -6.13
CA ALA A 7 -0.05 3.71 -6.97
C ALA A 7 -0.44 2.31 -7.51
N PRO A 8 0.27 1.79 -8.52
CA PRO A 8 0.17 0.37 -8.86
C PRO A 8 0.46 -0.55 -7.68
N CYS A 9 1.27 -0.13 -6.71
CA CYS A 9 1.74 -0.92 -5.57
C CYS A 9 1.13 -0.51 -4.21
N GLY A 10 0.06 0.29 -4.18
CA GLY A 10 -0.62 0.70 -2.95
C GLY A 10 -0.94 2.18 -2.86
N VAL A 11 -1.19 2.67 -1.64
CA VAL A 11 -1.42 4.11 -1.37
C VAL A 11 -0.09 4.80 -1.17
N ARG A 12 0.12 5.90 -1.89
CA ARG A 12 1.32 6.76 -1.79
C ARG A 12 1.35 7.51 -0.47
N SER A 13 2.54 7.78 0.04
CA SER A 13 2.76 8.63 1.23
C SER A 13 2.45 10.11 0.97
N LEU A 14 2.54 10.56 -0.28
CA LEU A 14 2.05 11.85 -0.76
C LEU A 14 1.39 11.64 -2.12
N SER A 15 0.28 12.34 -2.37
CA SER A 15 -0.42 12.27 -3.66
C SER A 15 0.49 12.73 -4.81
N ARG A 16 0.45 12.01 -5.91
CA ARG A 16 1.14 12.40 -7.16
C ARG A 16 0.65 13.75 -7.72
N TRP A 17 -0.50 14.21 -7.29
CA TRP A 17 -1.03 15.56 -7.61
C TRP A 17 -0.03 16.66 -7.22
N HIS A 18 0.71 16.47 -6.11
CA HIS A 18 1.73 17.42 -5.63
C HIS A 18 3.01 17.47 -6.49
N ARG A 19 3.10 16.72 -7.60
CA ARG A 19 4.17 16.90 -8.59
C ARG A 19 4.05 18.25 -9.27
N ASP A 20 2.83 18.62 -9.65
CA ASP A 20 2.52 19.85 -10.38
C ASP A 20 1.95 20.96 -9.46
N HIS A 21 1.64 20.61 -8.22
CA HIS A 21 1.07 21.47 -7.20
C HIS A 21 1.81 21.26 -5.86
N PRO A 22 3.09 21.64 -5.76
CA PRO A 22 3.85 21.50 -4.51
C PRO A 22 3.22 22.38 -3.42
N TYR A 23 3.36 21.95 -2.17
CA TYR A 23 3.06 22.82 -1.04
C TYR A 23 4.21 23.78 -0.85
N GLU A 24 3.90 25.07 -0.80
CA GLU A 24 4.88 26.15 -0.68
C GLU A 24 4.58 27.01 0.56
N MET A 25 5.63 27.43 1.25
CA MET A 25 5.52 28.27 2.44
C MET A 25 6.74 29.18 2.57
N ASP A 26 6.49 30.45 2.85
CA ASP A 26 7.53 31.42 3.22
C ASP A 26 7.58 31.59 4.74
N ALA A 27 8.75 31.38 5.34
CA ALA A 27 8.94 31.52 6.77
C ALA A 27 10.36 32.03 7.07
N GLY A 28 10.48 33.05 7.92
CA GLY A 28 11.78 33.61 8.33
C GLY A 28 12.62 34.16 7.18
N GLY A 29 11.99 34.63 6.09
CA GLY A 29 12.68 35.11 4.88
C GLY A 29 13.21 34.02 3.97
N GLN A 30 12.85 32.77 4.22
CA GLN A 30 13.21 31.61 3.40
C GLN A 30 11.97 31.02 2.75
N HIS A 31 12.10 30.54 1.51
CA HIS A 31 11.08 29.82 0.80
C HIS A 31 11.24 28.31 0.98
N PHE A 32 10.18 27.61 1.36
CA PHE A 32 10.13 26.17 1.51
C PHE A 32 9.11 25.57 0.55
N SER A 33 9.47 24.47 -0.08
CA SER A 33 8.59 23.73 -1.00
C SER A 33 8.65 22.24 -0.73
N VAL A 34 7.48 21.58 -0.72
CA VAL A 34 7.34 20.11 -0.59
C VAL A 34 6.49 19.60 -1.75
N GLY A 35 7.13 18.87 -2.66
CA GLY A 35 6.49 18.26 -3.81
C GLY A 35 6.57 16.73 -3.78
N TYR A 36 5.87 16.10 -4.72
CA TYR A 36 5.88 14.65 -4.90
C TYR A 36 7.24 14.16 -5.44
N LEU A 37 7.81 13.18 -4.73
CA LEU A 37 8.99 12.44 -5.16
C LEU A 37 8.70 10.92 -5.01
N PRO A 38 8.69 10.14 -6.09
CA PRO A 38 8.29 8.74 -6.04
C PRO A 38 9.30 7.78 -5.43
N ALA A 39 10.53 8.23 -5.18
CA ALA A 39 11.65 7.43 -4.71
C ALA A 39 12.36 8.10 -3.52
N ASP A 40 13.69 8.16 -3.54
CA ASP A 40 14.50 8.80 -2.50
C ASP A 40 14.27 10.31 -2.41
N SER A 41 14.48 10.85 -1.21
CA SER A 41 14.43 12.28 -0.98
C SER A 41 15.61 12.98 -1.66
N ASP A 42 15.36 14.16 -2.23
CA ASP A 42 16.34 15.04 -2.85
C ASP A 42 16.85 16.14 -1.90
N SER A 43 16.43 16.12 -0.64
CA SER A 43 16.75 17.13 0.36
C SER A 43 17.00 16.54 1.73
N GLY A 44 17.71 17.29 2.60
CA GLY A 44 17.89 16.96 4.02
C GLY A 44 16.65 17.18 4.90
N MET A 45 15.55 17.66 4.33
CA MET A 45 14.28 17.85 5.03
C MET A 45 13.77 16.50 5.58
N PHE A 46 13.14 16.50 6.73
CA PHE A 46 12.67 15.30 7.41
C PHE A 46 13.78 14.31 7.81
N GLY A 47 14.98 14.77 8.11
CA GLY A 47 16.09 13.92 8.56
C GLY A 47 16.88 13.21 7.45
N GLY A 48 16.83 13.70 6.23
CA GLY A 48 17.71 13.28 5.12
C GLY A 48 17.30 11.99 4.41
N ASN A 49 16.76 11.01 5.13
CA ASN A 49 16.29 9.73 4.58
C ASN A 49 14.77 9.59 4.59
N SER A 50 14.04 10.68 4.75
CA SER A 50 12.60 10.55 4.82
C SER A 50 11.97 10.54 3.42
N ASN A 51 11.64 9.35 3.01
CA ASN A 51 11.03 9.05 1.73
C ASN A 51 9.50 9.06 1.87
N TRP A 52 8.96 10.13 2.50
CA TRP A 52 7.54 10.27 2.82
C TRP A 52 6.81 11.19 1.83
N ARG A 53 7.43 11.48 0.68
CA ARG A 53 6.88 12.40 -0.32
C ARG A 53 6.43 11.71 -1.62
N GLY A 54 6.06 10.43 -1.55
CA GLY A 54 5.56 9.73 -2.71
C GLY A 54 5.69 8.21 -2.71
N PRO A 55 6.74 7.61 -2.10
CA PRO A 55 6.85 6.16 -2.02
C PRO A 55 5.67 5.50 -1.30
N VAL A 56 5.51 4.20 -1.58
CA VAL A 56 4.52 3.35 -0.91
C VAL A 56 5.20 2.59 0.22
N TRP A 57 4.61 2.69 1.42
CA TRP A 57 5.08 2.04 2.63
C TRP A 57 4.11 0.92 3.02
N THR A 58 4.59 -0.32 3.01
CA THR A 58 3.75 -1.50 3.31
C THR A 58 3.06 -1.41 4.67
N PRO A 59 3.73 -1.08 5.79
CA PRO A 59 3.06 -1.02 7.09
C PRO A 59 1.95 0.00 7.18
N VAL A 60 2.12 1.18 6.57
CA VAL A 60 1.07 2.21 6.51
C VAL A 60 -0.13 1.70 5.73
N ASN A 61 0.10 1.04 4.59
CA ASN A 61 -0.95 0.42 3.79
C ASN A 61 -1.68 -0.69 4.56
N LEU A 62 -0.97 -1.50 5.36
CA LEU A 62 -1.60 -2.51 6.21
C LEU A 62 -2.50 -1.91 7.28
N LEU A 63 -2.11 -0.77 7.88
CA LEU A 63 -2.96 -0.04 8.83
C LEU A 63 -4.21 0.50 8.14
N ILE A 64 -4.11 1.02 6.92
CA ILE A 64 -5.25 1.47 6.12
C ILE A 64 -6.18 0.29 5.81
N VAL A 65 -5.65 -0.84 5.33
CA VAL A 65 -6.41 -2.06 5.06
C VAL A 65 -7.16 -2.51 6.32
N ARG A 66 -6.47 -2.57 7.47
CA ARG A 66 -7.08 -2.94 8.75
C ARG A 66 -8.20 -1.98 9.15
N ALA A 67 -8.00 -0.68 9.02
CA ALA A 67 -9.02 0.33 9.33
C ALA A 67 -10.26 0.16 8.44
N LEU A 68 -10.08 -0.03 7.14
CA LEU A 68 -11.17 -0.25 6.19
C LEU A 68 -11.96 -1.53 6.51
N LEU A 69 -11.29 -2.61 6.88
CA LEU A 69 -11.96 -3.84 7.33
C LEU A 69 -12.78 -3.61 8.61
N GLN A 70 -12.27 -2.83 9.57
CA GLN A 70 -13.03 -2.48 10.78
C GLN A 70 -14.25 -1.59 10.45
N PHE A 71 -14.09 -0.62 9.57
CA PHE A 71 -15.21 0.20 9.11
C PHE A 71 -16.24 -0.60 8.31
N HIS A 72 -15.81 -1.61 7.54
CA HIS A 72 -16.75 -2.52 6.88
C HIS A 72 -17.62 -3.29 7.89
N LEU A 73 -17.05 -3.74 9.01
CA LEU A 73 -17.82 -4.39 10.08
C LEU A 73 -18.86 -3.46 10.72
N TYR A 74 -18.61 -2.16 10.71
CA TYR A 74 -19.53 -1.17 11.26
C TYR A 74 -20.61 -0.74 10.26
N TYR A 75 -20.24 -0.48 8.98
CA TYR A 75 -21.14 0.06 7.97
C TYR A 75 -21.84 -1.03 7.12
N GLY A 76 -21.35 -2.27 7.11
CA GLY A 76 -21.89 -3.37 6.32
C GLY A 76 -21.61 -3.28 4.83
N ASP A 77 -22.31 -4.12 4.06
CA ASP A 77 -22.14 -4.24 2.60
C ASP A 77 -22.85 -3.13 1.80
N ASP A 78 -23.90 -2.56 2.36
CA ASP A 78 -24.73 -1.59 1.64
C ASP A 78 -24.05 -0.24 1.46
N TRP A 79 -23.14 0.11 2.35
CA TRP A 79 -22.42 1.37 2.25
C TRP A 79 -21.26 1.26 1.27
N LYS A 80 -21.37 1.95 0.14
CA LYS A 80 -20.39 1.92 -0.95
C LYS A 80 -19.84 3.29 -1.27
N ILE A 81 -18.59 3.31 -1.65
CA ILE A 81 -17.86 4.50 -2.11
C ILE A 81 -17.25 4.25 -3.47
N GLU A 82 -17.03 5.30 -4.22
CA GLU A 82 -16.30 5.23 -5.48
C GLU A 82 -14.79 5.01 -5.21
N CYS A 83 -14.22 3.96 -5.81
CA CYS A 83 -12.78 3.67 -5.64
C CYS A 83 -12.16 3.12 -6.94
N PRO A 84 -11.12 3.80 -7.50
CA PRO A 84 -10.66 5.15 -7.16
C PRO A 84 -11.74 6.21 -7.45
N THR A 85 -11.66 7.36 -6.80
CA THR A 85 -12.55 8.49 -7.07
C THR A 85 -12.47 8.90 -8.55
N GLY A 86 -13.61 9.08 -9.21
CA GLY A 86 -13.72 9.37 -10.64
C GLY A 86 -13.68 8.14 -11.54
N SER A 87 -13.67 6.93 -10.98
CA SER A 87 -13.65 5.67 -11.76
C SER A 87 -15.03 5.14 -12.16
N GLY A 88 -16.09 5.63 -11.52
CA GLY A 88 -17.44 5.08 -11.64
C GLY A 88 -17.65 3.73 -10.92
N ARG A 89 -16.62 3.16 -10.30
CA ARG A 89 -16.69 1.86 -9.60
C ARG A 89 -17.11 2.05 -8.14
N LEU A 90 -18.31 1.62 -7.80
CA LEU A 90 -18.78 1.60 -6.41
C LEU A 90 -18.34 0.30 -5.72
N MET A 91 -17.66 0.44 -4.59
CA MET A 91 -17.10 -0.64 -3.80
C MET A 91 -17.47 -0.47 -2.33
N ASN A 92 -17.80 -1.56 -1.62
CA ASN A 92 -17.88 -1.54 -0.18
C ASN A 92 -16.47 -1.44 0.43
N LEU A 93 -16.36 -1.20 1.73
CA LEU A 93 -15.05 -0.97 2.34
C LEU A 93 -14.16 -2.22 2.40
N PHE A 94 -14.74 -3.41 2.40
CA PHE A 94 -13.98 -4.65 2.26
C PHE A 94 -13.35 -4.74 0.87
N GLU A 95 -14.09 -4.43 -0.17
CA GLU A 95 -13.60 -4.43 -1.56
C GLU A 95 -12.49 -3.38 -1.76
N VAL A 96 -12.62 -2.20 -1.15
CA VAL A 96 -11.56 -1.17 -1.14
C VAL A 96 -10.31 -1.69 -0.43
N ALA A 97 -10.46 -2.33 0.72
CA ALA A 97 -9.35 -2.93 1.47
C ALA A 97 -8.64 -4.01 0.64
N ARG A 98 -9.41 -4.87 -0.04
CA ARG A 98 -8.90 -5.91 -0.93
C ARG A 98 -8.16 -5.33 -2.14
N GLU A 99 -8.69 -4.27 -2.75
CA GLU A 99 -8.03 -3.56 -3.86
C GLU A 99 -6.66 -3.00 -3.44
N ILE A 100 -6.58 -2.35 -2.26
CA ILE A 100 -5.30 -1.86 -1.73
C ILE A 100 -4.36 -3.02 -1.44
N GLY A 101 -4.86 -4.09 -0.83
CA GLY A 101 -4.10 -5.30 -0.55
C GLY A 101 -3.52 -5.96 -1.79
N ALA A 102 -4.30 -6.06 -2.86
CA ALA A 102 -3.85 -6.58 -4.15
C ALA A 102 -2.75 -5.72 -4.76
N ARG A 103 -2.86 -4.39 -4.67
CA ARG A 103 -1.82 -3.46 -5.11
C ARG A 103 -0.53 -3.62 -4.31
N VAL A 104 -0.61 -3.72 -2.98
CA VAL A 104 0.57 -3.94 -2.12
C VAL A 104 1.26 -5.27 -2.44
N ALA A 105 0.51 -6.28 -2.84
CA ALA A 105 1.06 -7.57 -3.25
C ALA A 105 1.68 -7.56 -4.66
N SER A 106 1.21 -6.69 -5.55
CA SER A 106 1.56 -6.71 -6.97
C SER A 106 3.06 -6.63 -7.27
N PRO A 107 3.91 -5.86 -6.56
CA PRO A 107 5.34 -5.82 -6.83
C PRO A 107 6.05 -7.17 -6.70
N PHE A 108 5.50 -8.06 -5.87
CA PHE A 108 6.05 -9.39 -5.59
C PHE A 108 5.54 -10.46 -6.57
N LEU A 109 4.52 -10.18 -7.35
CA LEU A 109 3.94 -11.08 -8.33
C LEU A 109 4.60 -10.88 -9.70
N ARG A 110 4.59 -11.95 -10.51
CA ARG A 110 5.08 -11.86 -11.89
C ARG A 110 4.02 -11.21 -12.78
N ASP A 111 4.45 -10.28 -13.60
CA ASP A 111 3.64 -9.71 -14.67
C ASP A 111 3.54 -10.66 -15.89
N ALA A 112 2.87 -10.21 -16.94
CA ALA A 112 2.72 -10.98 -18.18
C ALA A 112 4.05 -11.30 -18.89
N ALA A 113 5.10 -10.52 -18.64
CA ALA A 113 6.46 -10.77 -19.13
C ALA A 113 7.30 -11.64 -18.19
N GLY A 114 6.71 -12.14 -17.08
CA GLY A 114 7.37 -12.95 -16.08
C GLY A 114 8.27 -12.16 -15.12
N ARG A 115 8.20 -10.84 -15.13
CA ARG A 115 9.01 -9.92 -14.31
C ARG A 115 8.29 -9.53 -13.02
N ARG A 116 9.06 -9.21 -11.98
CA ARG A 116 8.52 -8.66 -10.71
C ARG A 116 8.93 -7.21 -10.57
N ALA A 117 7.97 -6.33 -10.31
CA ALA A 117 8.25 -4.90 -10.12
C ALA A 117 9.20 -4.63 -8.95
N VAL A 118 9.18 -5.44 -7.88
CA VAL A 118 10.07 -5.32 -6.72
C VAL A 118 11.55 -5.27 -7.09
N TYR A 119 11.95 -5.90 -8.16
CA TYR A 119 13.36 -5.91 -8.59
C TYR A 119 13.75 -4.71 -9.46
N GLY A 120 12.78 -3.88 -9.86
CA GLY A 120 13.03 -2.72 -10.71
C GLY A 120 13.84 -3.06 -11.97
N GLY A 121 14.91 -2.29 -12.20
CA GLY A 121 15.83 -2.51 -13.32
C GLY A 121 16.96 -3.52 -13.06
N ALA A 122 16.96 -4.23 -11.94
CA ALA A 122 18.01 -5.20 -11.60
C ALA A 122 17.82 -6.52 -12.38
N GLU A 123 18.36 -6.58 -13.59
CA GLU A 123 18.15 -7.68 -14.53
C GLU A 123 18.56 -9.06 -13.96
N LYS A 124 19.60 -9.10 -13.14
CA LYS A 124 20.03 -10.31 -12.44
C LYS A 124 18.89 -10.94 -11.63
N PHE A 125 18.12 -10.17 -10.88
CA PHE A 125 17.01 -10.68 -10.08
C PHE A 125 15.76 -10.99 -10.92
N GLN A 126 15.71 -10.55 -12.17
CA GLN A 126 14.61 -10.88 -13.06
C GLN A 126 14.84 -12.21 -13.80
N THR A 127 16.06 -12.51 -14.22
CA THR A 127 16.35 -13.54 -15.21
C THR A 127 17.26 -14.67 -14.72
N ASP A 128 18.16 -14.40 -13.77
CA ASP A 128 19.11 -15.42 -13.27
C ASP A 128 18.35 -16.55 -12.55
N PRO A 129 18.51 -17.82 -12.96
CA PRO A 129 17.78 -18.95 -12.37
C PRO A 129 17.98 -19.13 -10.87
N HIS A 130 19.14 -18.70 -10.34
CA HIS A 130 19.42 -18.77 -8.91
C HIS A 130 18.71 -17.64 -8.13
N TRP A 131 18.64 -16.42 -8.70
CA TRP A 131 18.17 -15.24 -7.97
C TRP A 131 16.70 -14.91 -8.19
N ARG A 132 16.13 -15.19 -9.35
CA ARG A 132 14.79 -14.73 -9.76
C ARG A 132 13.64 -15.15 -8.84
N ASP A 133 13.82 -16.20 -8.04
CA ASP A 133 12.82 -16.73 -7.13
C ASP A 133 13.15 -16.48 -5.64
N LEU A 134 14.29 -15.86 -5.36
CA LEU A 134 14.69 -15.41 -4.02
C LEU A 134 14.17 -13.99 -3.80
N ILE A 135 12.92 -13.88 -3.35
CA ILE A 135 12.24 -12.59 -3.21
C ILE A 135 12.86 -11.77 -2.09
N LEU A 136 13.22 -10.52 -2.38
CA LEU A 136 13.73 -9.55 -1.43
C LEU A 136 12.59 -8.67 -0.89
N PHE A 137 12.61 -8.39 0.41
CA PHE A 137 11.61 -7.59 1.09
C PHE A 137 12.18 -6.22 1.39
N TYR A 138 11.94 -5.28 0.49
CA TYR A 138 12.45 -3.91 0.58
C TYR A 138 11.70 -3.07 1.61
N GLU A 139 12.33 -1.98 2.04
CA GLU A 139 11.80 -1.10 3.07
C GLU A 139 10.58 -0.32 2.58
N TYR A 140 10.62 0.21 1.36
CA TYR A 140 9.52 0.92 0.69
C TYR A 140 9.61 0.72 -0.82
N PHE A 141 8.60 1.22 -1.53
CA PHE A 141 8.46 0.96 -2.96
C PHE A 141 8.27 2.26 -3.73
N HIS A 142 8.89 2.34 -4.88
CA HIS A 142 8.76 3.49 -5.78
C HIS A 142 7.30 3.76 -6.13
N GLY A 143 6.83 4.99 -5.89
CA GLY A 143 5.42 5.37 -5.99
C GLY A 143 4.79 5.24 -7.39
N ASP A 144 5.59 5.16 -8.47
CA ASP A 144 5.08 5.06 -9.82
C ASP A 144 5.24 3.68 -10.46
N ASN A 145 6.25 2.89 -10.09
CA ASN A 145 6.55 1.61 -10.73
C ASN A 145 6.67 0.40 -9.79
N GLY A 146 6.64 0.62 -8.47
CA GLY A 146 6.69 -0.46 -7.48
C GLY A 146 8.07 -1.11 -7.27
N ALA A 147 9.14 -0.51 -7.80
CA ALA A 147 10.50 -0.99 -7.54
C ALA A 147 10.84 -0.87 -6.04
N GLY A 148 11.45 -1.91 -5.48
CA GLY A 148 11.90 -1.92 -4.10
C GLY A 148 13.08 -0.98 -3.88
N ILE A 149 13.05 -0.21 -2.79
CA ILE A 149 14.04 0.79 -2.42
C ILE A 149 14.35 0.66 -0.93
N GLY A 150 15.53 1.14 -0.51
CA GLY A 150 16.00 1.05 0.86
C GLY A 150 16.56 -0.33 1.20
N ALA A 151 16.52 -0.71 2.46
CA ALA A 151 17.04 -1.99 2.93
C ALA A 151 16.20 -3.16 2.39
N SER A 152 16.87 -4.26 1.97
CA SER A 152 16.27 -5.36 1.21
C SER A 152 15.86 -6.58 2.04
N HIS A 153 16.01 -6.54 3.36
CA HIS A 153 15.71 -7.66 4.27
C HIS A 153 14.72 -7.27 5.38
N GLN A 154 13.66 -6.55 5.01
CA GLN A 154 12.64 -6.07 5.94
C GLN A 154 11.50 -7.10 6.09
N THR A 155 11.80 -8.30 6.56
CA THR A 155 10.86 -9.42 6.65
C THR A 155 9.70 -9.18 7.60
N GLY A 156 9.91 -8.45 8.71
CA GLY A 156 8.84 -8.01 9.62
C GLY A 156 8.06 -6.78 9.12
N TRP A 157 8.47 -6.22 8.03
CA TRP A 157 7.96 -4.96 7.45
C TRP A 157 7.19 -5.25 6.16
N SER A 158 7.86 -5.35 5.03
CA SER A 158 7.21 -5.66 3.75
C SER A 158 6.96 -7.16 3.52
N GLY A 159 7.66 -8.06 4.23
CA GLY A 159 7.38 -9.49 4.23
C GLY A 159 5.99 -9.86 4.78
N THR A 160 5.35 -8.96 5.53
CA THR A 160 3.95 -9.08 5.96
C THR A 160 2.94 -9.18 4.80
N VAL A 161 3.36 -8.87 3.56
CA VAL A 161 2.57 -9.09 2.33
C VAL A 161 2.08 -10.53 2.20
N ALA A 162 2.84 -11.52 2.68
CA ALA A 162 2.44 -12.93 2.67
C ALA A 162 1.15 -13.14 3.48
N LYS A 163 1.03 -12.47 4.65
CA LYS A 163 -0.18 -12.51 5.47
C LYS A 163 -1.35 -11.77 4.82
N LEU A 164 -1.08 -10.70 4.11
CA LEU A 164 -2.10 -9.94 3.37
C LEU A 164 -2.69 -10.78 2.23
N ILE A 165 -1.84 -11.47 1.46
CA ILE A 165 -2.27 -12.41 0.42
C ILE A 165 -3.11 -13.53 1.03
N GLN A 166 -2.64 -14.15 2.12
CA GLN A 166 -3.38 -15.19 2.82
C GLN A 166 -4.74 -14.68 3.31
N LEU A 167 -4.79 -13.50 3.91
CA LEU A 167 -6.01 -12.90 4.42
C LEU A 167 -7.10 -12.85 3.34
N PHE A 168 -6.80 -12.24 2.21
CA PHE A 168 -7.78 -12.06 1.12
C PHE A 168 -8.00 -13.31 0.25
N ALA A 169 -7.21 -14.36 0.43
CA ALA A 169 -7.49 -15.67 -0.17
C ALA A 169 -8.62 -16.41 0.56
N TYR A 170 -8.81 -16.15 1.86
CA TYR A 170 -9.78 -16.87 2.69
C TYR A 170 -10.93 -16.01 3.22
N LEU A 171 -10.69 -14.70 3.43
CA LEU A 171 -11.69 -13.81 3.98
C LEU A 171 -12.61 -13.28 2.87
N THR A 172 -13.92 -13.45 3.06
CA THR A 172 -14.95 -12.83 2.22
C THR A 172 -15.71 -11.76 3.02
N PRO A 173 -16.41 -10.82 2.37
CA PRO A 173 -17.24 -9.83 3.07
C PRO A 173 -18.22 -10.46 4.04
N GLU A 174 -18.93 -11.48 3.59
CA GLU A 174 -19.96 -12.18 4.39
C GLU A 174 -19.33 -12.94 5.56
N ALA A 175 -18.15 -13.55 5.38
CA ALA A 175 -17.45 -14.23 6.45
C ALA A 175 -16.93 -13.24 7.51
N ALA A 176 -16.49 -12.05 7.10
CA ALA A 176 -16.07 -10.98 8.00
C ALA A 176 -17.25 -10.52 8.88
N LEU A 177 -18.40 -10.21 8.30
CA LEU A 177 -19.59 -9.76 9.01
C LEU A 177 -20.11 -10.83 9.97
N ARG A 178 -20.25 -12.10 9.52
CA ARG A 178 -20.68 -13.21 10.40
C ARG A 178 -19.76 -13.41 11.60
N ALA A 179 -18.45 -13.33 11.41
CA ALA A 179 -17.48 -13.47 12.50
C ALA A 179 -17.60 -12.31 13.51
N HIS A 180 -17.98 -11.13 13.08
CA HIS A 180 -18.27 -10.00 13.95
C HIS A 180 -19.52 -10.21 14.78
N ASP A 181 -20.62 -10.66 14.18
CA ASP A 181 -21.91 -10.88 14.84
C ASP A 181 -21.84 -11.99 15.90
N MET A 182 -20.94 -12.96 15.75
CA MET A 182 -20.74 -14.05 16.71
C MET A 182 -19.88 -13.67 17.92
N ARG A 183 -19.12 -12.57 17.89
CA ARG A 183 -18.24 -12.16 19.00
C ARG A 183 -18.94 -11.93 20.34
N PRO A 184 -20.12 -11.28 20.41
CA PRO A 184 -20.85 -11.11 21.66
C PRO A 184 -21.28 -12.45 22.29
N MET A 185 -21.64 -13.44 21.46
CA MET A 185 -22.06 -14.76 21.95
C MET A 185 -20.91 -15.56 22.54
N MET A 186 -19.68 -15.42 22.02
CA MET A 186 -18.50 -16.12 22.56
C MET A 186 -17.97 -15.49 23.84
N SER A 187 -18.16 -14.17 24.04
CA SER A 187 -17.75 -13.45 25.25
C SER A 187 -18.59 -13.81 26.48
N THR A 188 -19.82 -14.35 26.30
CA THR A 188 -20.70 -14.73 27.42
C THR A 188 -20.47 -16.16 27.94
N TYR A 189 -19.63 -16.96 27.29
CA TYR A 189 -19.30 -18.33 27.70
C TYR A 189 -17.92 -18.48 28.38
N GLY A 190 -17.23 -17.38 28.67
CA GLY A 190 -15.87 -17.36 29.23
C GLY A 190 -15.76 -16.62 30.56
N ALA A 191 -16.83 -16.60 31.40
CA ALA A 191 -16.81 -16.03 32.74
C ALA A 191 -17.09 -17.14 33.77
#